data_0b1ec7eca34c015fda13dbe30f27b5ae
#
_entry.id   0b1ec7eca34c015fda13dbe30f27b5ae
#
_cell.length_a   1.000
_cell.length_b   1.000
_cell.length_c   1.000
_cell.angle_alpha   90.00
_cell.angle_beta   90.00
_cell.angle_gamma   90.00
#
_symmetry.space_group_name_H-M   'P 1'
#
loop_
_entity.id
_entity.type
_entity.pdbx_description
1 polymer ?
#
loop_
_entity_poly.entity_id
_entity_poly.type
_entity_poly.pdbx_seq_one_letter_code
_entity_poly.pdbx_strand_id
1 'polypeptide(L)'
;WGQGAKCIGGEIKVKSLERAIELKKRGYIVLPDPTLKENQAAYKAGAIKEFERHSRLGFVTKEGFLEEVDRLRDIGFKRVTLKTGAYSMVELAMAIRYSSEAKIDLLTIDGAPGGTGMSPWPMMNEWGIPSFYIHSLAYEFASKLEKKGFRVPDLAMAGGFSDEPGTFKALAMGSPYFKAVCMGRGLMIPGMVGKNIEKWVKEGDLPKTVSKYGNNIEEIFVCYEELKEKFGARMKEIPMGAVGIYTYSQKFRTGLQQIMAGSRNFRLSTMGRDDLMALTPEAAEVS
;
A
#
# COMPACT_ATOMS: atom_id res chain seq x y z
N TRP A 1 -8.92 -8.36 3.70
CA TRP A 1 -9.94 -8.49 2.70
C TRP A 1 -9.37 -8.04 1.38
N GLY A 2 -9.46 -8.76 0.33
CA GLY A 2 -8.93 -8.43 -0.97
C GLY A 2 -7.48 -7.94 -0.97
N GLN A 3 -6.58 -8.71 -1.50
CA GLN A 3 -5.24 -8.26 -1.67
C GLN A 3 -5.07 -7.50 -2.98
N GLY A 4 -4.20 -6.57 -2.95
CA GLY A 4 -4.03 -5.66 -4.05
C GLY A 4 -5.13 -4.62 -4.06
N ALA A 5 -4.88 -3.57 -4.76
CA ALA A 5 -5.92 -2.65 -5.08
C ALA A 5 -7.07 -3.48 -5.55
N LYS A 6 -8.18 -3.24 -5.01
CA LYS A 6 -9.33 -3.52 -5.80
C LYS A 6 -10.04 -4.83 -5.47
N CYS A 7 -9.72 -5.48 -4.36
CA CYS A 7 -10.48 -6.62 -3.82
C CYS A 7 -10.64 -7.84 -4.74
N ILE A 8 -10.12 -7.79 -5.95
CA ILE A 8 -10.20 -8.89 -6.92
C ILE A 8 -9.02 -9.86 -6.77
N GLY A 9 -7.98 -9.41 -6.08
CA GLY A 9 -6.72 -10.13 -5.94
C GLY A 9 -5.98 -10.25 -7.26
N GLY A 10 -4.73 -10.66 -7.15
CA GLY A 10 -3.89 -10.81 -8.32
C GLY A 10 -3.97 -12.17 -8.96
N GLU A 11 -3.63 -12.20 -10.22
CA GLU A 11 -3.30 -13.40 -10.93
C GLU A 11 -1.96 -13.94 -10.44
N ILE A 12 -1.90 -15.21 -10.07
CA ILE A 12 -0.65 -15.89 -9.71
C ILE A 12 -0.53 -17.16 -10.52
N LYS A 13 0.60 -17.32 -11.20
CA LYS A 13 0.94 -18.53 -11.94
C LYS A 13 1.36 -19.65 -11.01
N VAL A 14 0.77 -20.82 -11.21
CA VAL A 14 0.97 -22.02 -10.40
C VAL A 14 1.44 -23.14 -11.30
N LYS A 15 2.70 -23.54 -11.15
CA LYS A 15 3.30 -24.55 -12.04
C LYS A 15 2.97 -26.00 -11.65
N SER A 16 2.56 -26.26 -10.40
CA SER A 16 2.28 -27.61 -9.91
C SER A 16 0.77 -27.89 -9.93
N LEU A 17 0.39 -29.05 -10.49
CA LEU A 17 -0.98 -29.52 -10.52
C LEU A 17 -1.52 -29.76 -9.09
N GLU A 18 -0.72 -30.37 -8.22
CA GLU A 18 -1.10 -30.65 -6.82
C GLU A 18 -1.42 -29.35 -6.08
N ARG A 19 -0.55 -28.34 -6.26
CA ARG A 19 -0.75 -27.02 -5.67
C ARG A 19 -1.99 -26.32 -6.26
N ALA A 20 -2.24 -26.46 -7.54
CA ALA A 20 -3.43 -25.90 -8.19
C ALA A 20 -4.72 -26.53 -7.63
N ILE A 21 -4.74 -27.85 -7.45
CA ILE A 21 -5.86 -28.57 -6.82
C ILE A 21 -6.07 -28.14 -5.37
N GLU A 22 -4.99 -28.02 -4.60
CA GLU A 22 -5.06 -27.56 -3.20
C GLU A 22 -5.67 -26.15 -3.12
N LEU A 23 -5.22 -25.22 -3.96
CA LEU A 23 -5.75 -23.87 -3.99
C LEU A 23 -7.22 -23.84 -4.37
N LYS A 24 -7.63 -24.65 -5.35
CA LYS A 24 -9.04 -24.79 -5.71
C LYS A 24 -9.89 -25.30 -4.53
N LYS A 25 -9.41 -26.32 -3.79
CA LYS A 25 -10.07 -26.80 -2.57
C LYS A 25 -10.18 -25.73 -1.48
N ARG A 26 -9.25 -24.82 -1.41
CA ARG A 26 -9.27 -23.65 -0.49
C ARG A 26 -10.20 -22.53 -0.95
N GLY A 27 -10.93 -22.70 -2.06
CA GLY A 27 -11.90 -21.76 -2.57
C GLY A 27 -11.33 -20.66 -3.48
N TYR A 28 -10.09 -20.82 -3.96
CA TYR A 28 -9.57 -19.93 -5.00
C TYR A 28 -10.15 -20.31 -6.37
N ILE A 29 -10.28 -19.32 -7.24
CA ILE A 29 -10.54 -19.54 -8.67
C ILE A 29 -9.21 -19.97 -9.30
N VAL A 30 -9.16 -21.13 -9.89
CA VAL A 30 -7.97 -21.66 -10.57
C VAL A 30 -8.34 -22.04 -11.98
N LEU A 31 -7.63 -21.49 -12.96
CA LEU A 31 -7.87 -21.69 -14.38
C LEU A 31 -6.61 -22.20 -15.10
N PRO A 32 -6.77 -23.14 -16.07
CA PRO A 32 -7.96 -23.95 -16.28
C PRO A 32 -8.27 -24.79 -15.03
N ASP A 33 -9.50 -25.29 -14.87
CA ASP A 33 -9.90 -25.99 -13.65
C ASP A 33 -9.06 -27.25 -13.43
N PRO A 34 -8.21 -27.32 -12.38
CA PRO A 34 -7.28 -28.41 -12.17
C PRO A 34 -7.97 -29.70 -11.65
N THR A 35 -9.27 -29.66 -11.36
CA THR A 35 -10.01 -30.82 -10.89
C THR A 35 -10.62 -31.65 -12.01
N LEU A 36 -10.69 -31.10 -13.23
CA LEU A 36 -11.19 -31.80 -14.41
C LEU A 36 -10.14 -32.76 -14.94
N LYS A 37 -10.58 -33.99 -15.26
CA LYS A 37 -9.70 -35.07 -15.75
C LYS A 37 -9.00 -34.69 -17.05
N GLU A 38 -9.70 -33.98 -17.93
CA GLU A 38 -9.20 -33.48 -19.20
C GLU A 38 -8.03 -32.53 -19.01
N ASN A 39 -8.16 -31.61 -18.06
CA ASN A 39 -7.11 -30.63 -17.76
C ASN A 39 -5.89 -31.30 -17.08
N GLN A 40 -6.14 -32.30 -16.23
CA GLN A 40 -5.05 -33.10 -15.65
C GLN A 40 -4.28 -33.90 -16.71
N ALA A 41 -5.00 -34.48 -17.66
CA ALA A 41 -4.39 -35.18 -18.78
C ALA A 41 -3.60 -34.24 -19.68
N ALA A 42 -4.16 -33.09 -20.00
CA ALA A 42 -3.49 -32.03 -20.80
C ALA A 42 -2.23 -31.48 -20.10
N TYR A 43 -2.28 -31.34 -18.76
CA TYR A 43 -1.11 -30.94 -17.98
C TYR A 43 -0.01 -32.03 -18.04
N LYS A 44 -0.37 -33.29 -17.82
CA LYS A 44 0.58 -34.42 -17.91
C LYS A 44 1.18 -34.58 -19.31
N ALA A 45 0.44 -34.24 -20.36
CA ALA A 45 0.90 -34.24 -21.74
C ALA A 45 1.71 -32.99 -22.11
N GLY A 46 1.86 -32.01 -21.19
CA GLY A 46 2.61 -30.76 -21.44
C GLY A 46 1.86 -29.70 -22.25
N ALA A 47 0.59 -29.93 -22.57
CA ALA A 47 -0.26 -28.95 -23.27
C ALA A 47 -0.64 -27.77 -22.35
N ILE A 48 -0.89 -28.05 -21.07
CA ILE A 48 -1.01 -27.02 -20.03
C ILE A 48 0.33 -26.95 -19.29
N LYS A 49 0.98 -25.82 -19.33
CA LYS A 49 2.29 -25.60 -18.66
C LYS A 49 2.16 -25.07 -17.24
N GLU A 50 1.11 -24.32 -16.98
CA GLU A 50 0.85 -23.68 -15.69
C GLU A 50 -0.65 -23.37 -15.54
N PHE A 51 -1.09 -23.19 -14.31
CA PHE A 51 -2.44 -22.76 -13.94
C PHE A 51 -2.38 -21.31 -13.48
N GLU A 52 -3.49 -20.61 -13.55
CA GLU A 52 -3.64 -19.26 -13.02
C GLU A 52 -4.54 -19.28 -11.79
N ARG A 53 -4.03 -18.83 -10.66
CA ARG A 53 -4.81 -18.65 -9.45
C ARG A 53 -5.29 -17.20 -9.34
N HIS A 54 -6.59 -17.01 -9.30
CA HIS A 54 -7.24 -15.76 -8.98
C HIS A 54 -7.75 -15.78 -7.53
N SER A 55 -7.83 -14.60 -6.90
CA SER A 55 -8.35 -14.54 -5.54
C SER A 55 -9.84 -14.90 -5.52
N ARG A 56 -10.25 -15.42 -4.39
CA ARG A 56 -11.66 -15.60 -4.10
C ARG A 56 -12.37 -14.26 -4.23
N LEU A 57 -13.56 -14.24 -4.77
CA LEU A 57 -14.47 -13.12 -4.59
C LEU A 57 -14.74 -12.98 -3.10
N GLY A 58 -14.57 -11.76 -2.60
CA GLY A 58 -14.86 -11.46 -1.21
C GLY A 58 -16.36 -11.42 -0.94
N PHE A 59 -16.70 -11.13 0.29
CA PHE A 59 -18.09 -10.89 0.66
C PHE A 59 -18.57 -9.62 -0.03
N VAL A 60 -19.57 -9.75 -0.88
CA VAL A 60 -20.07 -8.67 -1.74
C VAL A 60 -21.34 -8.01 -1.16
N THR A 61 -21.90 -8.59 -0.08
CA THR A 61 -23.07 -8.03 0.61
C THR A 61 -22.66 -7.35 1.90
N LYS A 62 -23.47 -6.41 2.35
CA LYS A 62 -23.30 -5.73 3.64
C LYS A 62 -23.29 -6.74 4.79
N GLU A 63 -24.30 -7.62 4.79
CA GLU A 63 -24.50 -8.62 5.84
C GLU A 63 -23.27 -9.53 5.97
N GLY A 64 -22.82 -10.11 4.85
CA GLY A 64 -21.63 -10.97 4.85
C GLY A 64 -20.36 -10.23 5.28
N PHE A 65 -20.25 -8.94 5.01
CA PHE A 65 -19.12 -8.15 5.52
C PHE A 65 -19.19 -7.96 7.05
N LEU A 66 -20.35 -7.62 7.59
CA LEU A 66 -20.55 -7.45 9.03
C LEU A 66 -20.29 -8.76 9.78
N GLU A 67 -20.87 -9.86 9.30
CA GLU A 67 -20.67 -11.22 9.85
C GLU A 67 -19.18 -11.61 9.88
N GLU A 68 -18.44 -11.32 8.82
CA GLU A 68 -17.01 -11.65 8.78
C GLU A 68 -16.18 -10.80 9.76
N VAL A 69 -16.51 -9.54 9.94
CA VAL A 69 -15.86 -8.68 10.93
C VAL A 69 -16.16 -9.18 12.35
N ASP A 70 -17.40 -9.56 12.63
CA ASP A 70 -17.79 -10.11 13.93
C ASP A 70 -17.10 -11.45 14.17
N ARG A 71 -17.06 -12.34 13.19
CA ARG A 71 -16.30 -13.60 13.25
C ARG A 71 -14.81 -13.38 13.58
N LEU A 72 -14.18 -12.37 13.00
CA LEU A 72 -12.79 -12.04 13.32
C LEU A 72 -12.63 -11.60 14.77
N ARG A 73 -13.58 -10.84 15.29
CA ARG A 73 -13.58 -10.43 16.71
C ARG A 73 -13.80 -11.60 17.65
N ASP A 74 -14.71 -12.51 17.31
CA ASP A 74 -14.97 -13.72 18.08
C ASP A 74 -13.76 -14.64 18.18
N ILE A 75 -12.92 -14.67 17.14
CA ILE A 75 -11.61 -15.36 17.15
C ILE A 75 -10.61 -14.68 18.10
N GLY A 76 -10.88 -13.43 18.50
CA GLY A 76 -10.04 -12.69 19.46
C GLY A 76 -9.21 -11.55 18.84
N PHE A 77 -9.43 -11.17 17.59
CA PHE A 77 -8.76 -10.01 17.02
C PHE A 77 -9.27 -8.72 17.66
N LYS A 78 -8.39 -8.01 18.35
CA LYS A 78 -8.70 -6.74 19.02
C LYS A 78 -8.86 -5.57 18.06
N ARG A 79 -8.15 -5.60 16.95
CA ARG A 79 -8.20 -4.59 15.88
C ARG A 79 -8.49 -5.27 14.57
N VAL A 80 -9.47 -4.75 13.86
CA VAL A 80 -9.84 -5.20 12.51
C VAL A 80 -9.68 -4.03 11.56
N THR A 81 -8.86 -4.21 10.54
CA THR A 81 -8.61 -3.20 9.51
C THR A 81 -9.11 -3.69 8.17
N LEU A 82 -9.56 -2.77 7.34
CA LEU A 82 -9.95 -3.04 5.97
C LEU A 82 -9.01 -2.29 5.03
N LYS A 83 -8.57 -2.95 3.98
CA LYS A 83 -7.96 -2.30 2.83
C LYS A 83 -8.82 -2.54 1.59
N THR A 84 -9.13 -1.48 0.88
CA THR A 84 -9.88 -1.53 -0.37
C THR A 84 -9.26 -0.61 -1.42
N GLY A 85 -9.51 -0.91 -2.69
CA GLY A 85 -9.38 0.07 -3.76
C GLY A 85 -10.74 0.70 -3.98
N ALA A 86 -10.78 1.75 -4.76
CA ALA A 86 -12.05 2.33 -5.16
C ALA A 86 -12.10 2.48 -6.67
N TYR A 87 -13.12 1.93 -7.25
CA TYR A 87 -13.39 1.95 -8.68
C TYR A 87 -14.49 2.90 -9.03
N SER A 88 -15.38 3.14 -8.08
CA SER A 88 -16.46 4.09 -8.25
C SER A 88 -16.76 4.80 -6.94
N MET A 89 -17.49 5.89 -7.03
CA MET A 89 -17.95 6.64 -5.86
C MET A 89 -18.87 5.80 -4.96
N VAL A 90 -19.64 4.90 -5.54
CA VAL A 90 -20.60 4.06 -4.80
C VAL A 90 -19.86 3.07 -3.90
N GLU A 91 -18.90 2.33 -4.45
CA GLU A 91 -18.09 1.38 -3.67
C GLU A 91 -17.28 2.07 -2.58
N LEU A 92 -16.76 3.27 -2.85
CA LEU A 92 -16.04 4.04 -1.84
C LEU A 92 -16.98 4.46 -0.70
N ALA A 93 -18.17 4.97 -1.03
CA ALA A 93 -19.16 5.35 -0.03
C ALA A 93 -19.62 4.15 0.80
N MET A 94 -19.84 3.00 0.16
CA MET A 94 -20.19 1.75 0.83
C MET A 94 -19.05 1.28 1.74
N ALA A 95 -17.80 1.30 1.28
CA ALA A 95 -16.65 0.90 2.10
C ALA A 95 -16.52 1.75 3.37
N ILE A 96 -16.67 3.07 3.26
CA ILE A 96 -16.63 3.99 4.41
C ILE A 96 -17.81 3.72 5.35
N ARG A 97 -19.03 3.60 4.82
CA ARG A 97 -20.22 3.37 5.61
C ARG A 97 -20.21 2.03 6.33
N TYR A 98 -19.90 0.94 5.64
CA TYR A 98 -19.84 -0.39 6.24
C TYR A 98 -18.70 -0.51 7.25
N SER A 99 -17.57 0.15 7.00
CA SER A 99 -16.49 0.26 7.98
C SER A 99 -16.91 1.01 9.25
N SER A 100 -17.77 2.02 9.11
CA SER A 100 -18.38 2.71 10.26
C SER A 100 -19.28 1.78 11.06
N GLU A 101 -20.22 1.11 10.39
CA GLU A 101 -21.17 0.19 11.02
C GLU A 101 -20.47 -1.01 11.69
N ALA A 102 -19.50 -1.61 11.01
CA ALA A 102 -18.68 -2.71 11.51
C ALA A 102 -17.62 -2.29 12.53
N LYS A 103 -17.51 -1.01 12.84
CA LYS A 103 -16.50 -0.44 13.75
C LYS A 103 -15.06 -0.82 13.36
N ILE A 104 -14.76 -0.81 12.07
CA ILE A 104 -13.40 -1.01 11.58
C ILE A 104 -12.48 0.05 12.20
N ASP A 105 -11.30 -0.36 12.64
CA ASP A 105 -10.35 0.54 13.28
C ASP A 105 -9.66 1.46 12.28
N LEU A 106 -9.23 0.90 11.13
CA LEU A 106 -8.55 1.63 10.06
C LEU A 106 -9.03 1.14 8.70
N LEU A 107 -9.52 2.06 7.88
CA LEU A 107 -9.81 1.81 6.47
C LEU A 107 -8.70 2.40 5.59
N THR A 108 -7.95 1.55 4.91
CA THR A 108 -6.97 1.98 3.91
C THR A 108 -7.60 1.99 2.52
N ILE A 109 -7.50 3.13 1.84
CA ILE A 109 -8.04 3.35 0.50
C ILE A 109 -6.88 3.44 -0.50
N ASP A 110 -6.89 2.55 -1.48
CA ASP A 110 -5.87 2.47 -2.53
C ASP A 110 -6.36 3.21 -3.78
N GLY A 111 -5.71 4.29 -4.14
CA GLY A 111 -5.94 4.94 -5.44
C GLY A 111 -5.38 4.11 -6.61
N ALA A 112 -5.63 4.54 -7.85
CA ALA A 112 -5.18 3.85 -9.06
C ALA A 112 -3.70 3.41 -9.03
N PRO A 113 -2.74 4.26 -8.59
CA PRO A 113 -1.32 3.86 -8.52
C PRO A 113 -1.01 2.83 -7.44
N GLY A 114 -1.95 2.52 -6.54
CA GLY A 114 -1.78 1.54 -5.46
C GLY A 114 -1.89 0.09 -5.90
N GLY A 115 -2.13 -0.18 -7.17
CA GLY A 115 -2.13 -1.51 -7.73
C GLY A 115 -0.79 -2.23 -7.56
N THR A 116 -0.83 -3.53 -7.33
CA THR A 116 0.36 -4.38 -7.35
C THR A 116 0.60 -4.92 -8.75
N GLY A 117 1.79 -5.48 -9.00
CA GLY A 117 2.07 -6.20 -10.24
C GLY A 117 1.15 -7.40 -10.52
N MET A 118 0.36 -7.81 -9.51
CA MET A 118 -0.64 -8.88 -9.62
C MET A 118 -2.06 -8.38 -9.86
N SER A 119 -2.29 -7.07 -9.81
CA SER A 119 -3.61 -6.50 -10.13
C SER A 119 -3.83 -6.53 -11.64
N PRO A 120 -5.02 -6.90 -12.11
CA PRO A 120 -5.34 -6.82 -13.54
C PRO A 120 -5.12 -5.41 -14.07
N TRP A 121 -4.52 -5.31 -15.24
CA TRP A 121 -4.17 -4.02 -15.85
C TRP A 121 -5.35 -3.05 -15.99
N PRO A 122 -6.54 -3.47 -16.44
CA PRO A 122 -7.70 -2.57 -16.52
C PRO A 122 -8.10 -1.97 -15.16
N MET A 123 -7.89 -2.74 -14.08
CA MET A 123 -8.22 -2.28 -12.73
C MET A 123 -7.36 -1.11 -12.28
N MET A 124 -6.13 -0.99 -12.77
CA MET A 124 -5.23 0.10 -12.41
C MET A 124 -5.35 1.29 -13.36
N ASN A 125 -5.51 1.01 -14.64
CA ASN A 125 -5.32 2.03 -15.68
C ASN A 125 -6.63 2.57 -16.25
N GLU A 126 -7.72 1.82 -16.16
CA GLU A 126 -9.01 2.24 -16.72
C GLU A 126 -10.06 2.52 -15.63
N TRP A 127 -10.20 1.61 -14.67
CA TRP A 127 -11.25 1.73 -13.65
C TRP A 127 -10.76 2.35 -12.33
N GLY A 128 -9.45 2.43 -12.14
CA GLY A 128 -8.89 2.98 -10.91
C GLY A 128 -8.98 4.50 -10.87
N ILE A 129 -9.60 5.04 -9.83
CA ILE A 129 -9.63 6.48 -9.60
C ILE A 129 -8.25 6.93 -9.09
N PRO A 130 -7.63 7.97 -9.68
CA PRO A 130 -6.37 8.51 -9.20
C PRO A 130 -6.45 8.95 -7.72
N SER A 131 -5.34 8.78 -7.00
CA SER A 131 -5.28 9.00 -5.54
C SER A 131 -5.79 10.37 -5.11
N PHE A 132 -5.52 11.39 -5.87
CA PHE A 132 -5.95 12.75 -5.56
C PHE A 132 -7.49 12.90 -5.51
N TYR A 133 -8.16 12.41 -6.54
CA TYR A 133 -9.62 12.48 -6.63
C TYR A 133 -10.31 11.58 -5.61
N ILE A 134 -9.84 10.35 -5.46
CA ILE A 134 -10.44 9.43 -4.50
C ILE A 134 -10.23 9.87 -3.05
N HIS A 135 -9.14 10.57 -2.77
CA HIS A 135 -8.85 11.15 -1.48
C HIS A 135 -9.88 12.24 -1.12
N SER A 136 -10.15 13.15 -2.06
CA SER A 136 -11.16 14.19 -1.90
C SER A 136 -12.56 13.59 -1.68
N LEU A 137 -12.96 12.63 -2.52
CA LEU A 137 -14.24 11.93 -2.37
C LEU A 137 -14.36 11.22 -1.02
N ALA A 138 -13.29 10.57 -0.56
CA ALA A 138 -13.30 9.89 0.74
C ALA A 138 -13.44 10.88 1.90
N TYR A 139 -12.80 12.03 1.82
CA TYR A 139 -12.98 13.12 2.79
C TYR A 139 -14.44 13.60 2.80
N GLU A 140 -15.01 13.84 1.63
CA GLU A 140 -16.41 14.31 1.51
C GLU A 140 -17.38 13.29 2.12
N PHE A 141 -17.21 12.00 1.83
CA PHE A 141 -18.07 10.95 2.39
C PHE A 141 -17.88 10.78 3.89
N ALA A 142 -16.65 10.88 4.39
CA ALA A 142 -16.37 10.87 5.82
C ALA A 142 -17.05 12.05 6.53
N SER A 143 -16.93 13.27 5.98
CA SER A 143 -17.60 14.47 6.50
C SER A 143 -19.12 14.33 6.50
N LYS A 144 -19.72 13.80 5.41
CA LYS A 144 -21.17 13.56 5.35
C LYS A 144 -21.61 12.51 6.38
N LEU A 145 -20.80 11.50 6.63
CA LEU A 145 -21.09 10.46 7.61
C LEU A 145 -21.07 11.03 9.04
N GLU A 146 -20.03 11.82 9.37
CA GLU A 146 -19.89 12.50 10.65
C GLU A 146 -21.05 13.47 10.92
N LYS A 147 -21.41 14.30 9.92
CA LYS A 147 -22.55 15.24 10.02
C LYS A 147 -23.90 14.54 10.29
N LYS A 148 -24.00 13.26 9.93
CA LYS A 148 -25.17 12.42 10.25
C LYS A 148 -25.07 11.74 11.62
N GLY A 149 -24.05 12.04 12.43
CA GLY A 149 -23.83 11.50 13.75
C GLY A 149 -23.23 10.08 13.79
N PHE A 150 -22.73 9.59 12.67
CA PHE A 150 -22.09 8.27 12.62
C PHE A 150 -20.58 8.38 12.94
N ARG A 151 -20.04 7.32 13.52
CA ARG A 151 -18.59 7.19 13.71
C ARG A 151 -17.89 7.11 12.33
N VAL A 152 -16.84 7.88 12.15
CA VAL A 152 -15.93 7.73 11.00
C VAL A 152 -14.77 6.84 11.42
N PRO A 153 -14.43 5.77 10.69
CA PRO A 153 -13.20 5.01 10.94
C PRO A 153 -11.98 5.89 10.65
N ASP A 154 -10.85 5.61 11.29
CA ASP A 154 -9.60 6.21 10.86
C ASP A 154 -9.33 5.81 9.41
N LEU A 155 -8.91 6.78 8.59
CA LEU A 155 -8.60 6.55 7.19
C LEU A 155 -7.08 6.58 6.95
N ALA A 156 -6.63 5.77 6.01
CA ALA A 156 -5.28 5.83 5.47
C ALA A 156 -5.33 5.86 3.94
N MET A 157 -4.46 6.67 3.35
CA MET A 157 -4.35 6.77 1.90
C MET A 157 -3.17 5.96 1.38
N ALA A 158 -3.39 5.19 0.34
CA ALA A 158 -2.37 4.47 -0.40
C ALA A 158 -2.49 4.76 -1.89
N GLY A 159 -1.40 4.59 -2.62
CA GLY A 159 -1.38 4.76 -4.07
C GLY A 159 -0.51 5.92 -4.55
N GLY A 160 0.75 5.61 -4.89
CA GLY A 160 1.68 6.53 -5.53
C GLY A 160 2.49 7.43 -4.61
N PHE A 161 2.39 7.26 -3.30
CA PHE A 161 3.16 8.07 -2.34
C PHE A 161 4.59 7.55 -2.20
N SER A 162 5.56 8.47 -2.31
CA SER A 162 6.99 8.15 -2.19
C SER A 162 7.84 9.30 -1.70
N ASP A 163 7.28 10.47 -1.46
CA ASP A 163 8.03 11.67 -1.05
C ASP A 163 7.31 12.46 0.05
N GLU A 164 8.06 13.35 0.67
CA GLU A 164 7.60 14.18 1.78
C GLU A 164 6.50 15.16 1.37
N PRO A 165 6.65 15.90 0.22
CA PRO A 165 5.61 16.84 -0.21
C PRO A 165 4.28 16.17 -0.54
N GLY A 166 4.31 15.02 -1.22
CA GLY A 166 3.11 14.24 -1.51
C GLY A 166 2.42 13.74 -0.24
N THR A 167 3.21 13.29 0.73
CA THR A 167 2.68 12.86 2.04
C THR A 167 2.10 14.01 2.84
N PHE A 168 2.79 15.17 2.87
CA PHE A 168 2.27 16.36 3.53
C PHE A 168 0.92 16.77 2.94
N LYS A 169 0.83 16.89 1.62
CA LYS A 169 -0.42 17.25 0.93
C LYS A 169 -1.54 16.24 1.22
N ALA A 170 -1.23 14.95 1.21
CA ALA A 170 -2.23 13.92 1.51
C ALA A 170 -2.77 14.05 2.93
N LEU A 171 -1.92 14.24 3.92
CA LEU A 171 -2.34 14.39 5.31
C LEU A 171 -3.12 15.70 5.54
N ALA A 172 -2.66 16.81 4.99
CA ALA A 172 -3.33 18.10 5.09
C ALA A 172 -4.72 18.07 4.42
N MET A 173 -4.80 17.54 3.20
CA MET A 173 -6.03 17.42 2.44
C MET A 173 -7.08 16.50 3.09
N GLY A 174 -6.61 15.46 3.76
CA GLY A 174 -7.44 14.43 4.39
C GLY A 174 -7.79 14.69 5.85
N SER A 175 -7.19 15.70 6.48
CA SER A 175 -7.46 16.03 7.89
C SER A 175 -8.92 16.47 8.09
N PRO A 176 -9.60 16.04 9.16
CA PRO A 176 -9.12 15.25 10.28
C PRO A 176 -9.24 13.72 10.13
N TYR A 177 -9.75 13.21 9.01
CA TYR A 177 -10.12 11.79 8.86
C TYR A 177 -8.93 10.89 8.51
N PHE A 178 -8.02 11.36 7.65
CA PHE A 178 -6.85 10.58 7.27
C PHE A 178 -5.74 10.72 8.31
N LYS A 179 -5.35 9.59 8.88
CA LYS A 179 -4.36 9.49 9.95
C LYS A 179 -3.01 8.97 9.48
N ALA A 180 -2.96 8.39 8.27
CA ALA A 180 -1.76 7.77 7.74
C ALA A 180 -1.71 7.80 6.21
N VAL A 181 -0.49 7.74 5.69
CA VAL A 181 -0.18 7.50 4.28
C VAL A 181 0.63 6.21 4.18
N CYS A 182 0.24 5.34 3.27
CA CYS A 182 0.88 4.04 3.07
C CYS A 182 1.82 4.09 1.87
N MET A 183 3.05 3.67 2.08
CA MET A 183 4.06 3.52 1.03
C MET A 183 4.38 2.04 0.82
N GLY A 184 4.30 1.56 -0.41
CA GLY A 184 4.72 0.21 -0.78
C GLY A 184 6.04 0.25 -1.55
N ARG A 185 5.96 0.41 -2.86
CA ARG A 185 7.14 0.40 -3.76
C ARG A 185 8.13 1.53 -3.46
N GLY A 186 7.68 2.66 -2.90
CA GLY A 186 8.54 3.75 -2.49
C GLY A 186 9.65 3.32 -1.51
N LEU A 187 9.38 2.37 -0.61
CA LEU A 187 10.36 1.81 0.31
C LEU A 187 11.19 0.66 -0.28
N MET A 188 10.72 0.02 -1.35
CA MET A 188 11.50 -1.03 -2.03
C MET A 188 12.70 -0.44 -2.77
N ILE A 189 12.58 0.75 -3.33
CA ILE A 189 13.66 1.41 -4.10
C ILE A 189 14.91 1.59 -3.24
N PRO A 190 14.88 2.27 -2.08
CA PRO A 190 16.07 2.42 -1.25
C PRO A 190 16.63 1.07 -0.75
N GLY A 191 15.77 0.07 -0.54
CA GLY A 191 16.23 -1.29 -0.23
C GLY A 191 17.01 -1.94 -1.36
N MET A 192 16.54 -1.82 -2.59
CA MET A 192 17.25 -2.32 -3.78
C MET A 192 18.52 -1.53 -4.06
N VAL A 193 18.48 -0.21 -3.92
CA VAL A 193 19.64 0.67 -4.11
C VAL A 193 20.73 0.32 -3.09
N GLY A 194 20.36 0.14 -1.80
CA GLY A 194 21.33 -0.25 -0.77
C GLY A 194 22.02 -1.58 -1.09
N LYS A 195 21.27 -2.58 -1.54
CA LYS A 195 21.82 -3.86 -1.97
C LYS A 195 22.76 -3.73 -3.17
N ASN A 196 22.39 -2.91 -4.15
CA ASN A 196 23.21 -2.70 -5.34
C ASN A 196 24.51 -1.95 -5.01
N ILE A 197 24.45 -0.92 -4.16
CA ILE A 197 25.63 -0.17 -3.70
C ILE A 197 26.60 -1.11 -2.97
N GLU A 198 26.11 -1.96 -2.09
CA GLU A 198 26.94 -2.96 -1.41
C GLU A 198 27.70 -3.84 -2.42
N LYS A 199 27.00 -4.31 -3.45
CA LYS A 199 27.58 -5.12 -4.51
C LYS A 199 28.67 -4.35 -5.25
N TRP A 200 28.38 -3.16 -5.73
CA TRP A 200 29.30 -2.32 -6.51
C TRP A 200 30.54 -1.94 -5.71
N VAL A 201 30.40 -1.61 -4.44
CA VAL A 201 31.56 -1.32 -3.57
C VAL A 201 32.45 -2.55 -3.40
N LYS A 202 31.85 -3.74 -3.18
CA LYS A 202 32.58 -5.00 -3.07
C LYS A 202 33.32 -5.39 -4.36
N GLU A 203 32.73 -5.11 -5.51
CA GLU A 203 33.29 -5.42 -6.82
C GLU A 203 34.26 -4.33 -7.34
N GLY A 204 34.34 -3.17 -6.69
CA GLY A 204 35.17 -2.05 -7.13
C GLY A 204 34.62 -1.36 -8.40
N ASP A 205 33.35 -1.58 -8.72
CA ASP A 205 32.68 -1.06 -9.93
C ASP A 205 31.54 -0.10 -9.57
N LEU A 206 31.89 0.93 -8.81
CA LEU A 206 30.91 1.91 -8.35
C LEU A 206 30.55 2.90 -9.49
N PRO A 207 29.26 3.00 -9.88
CA PRO A 207 28.86 3.91 -10.93
C PRO A 207 29.18 5.38 -10.60
N LYS A 208 29.60 6.16 -11.61
CA LYS A 208 29.92 7.59 -11.45
C LYS A 208 28.79 8.41 -10.81
N THR A 209 27.56 8.02 -11.03
CA THR A 209 26.37 8.66 -10.43
C THR A 209 26.28 8.44 -8.93
N VAL A 210 26.93 7.41 -8.40
CA VAL A 210 26.98 7.06 -6.97
C VAL A 210 28.28 7.53 -6.34
N SER A 211 29.43 7.38 -7.02
CA SER A 211 30.75 7.75 -6.49
C SER A 211 30.88 9.25 -6.14
N LYS A 212 30.02 10.11 -6.67
CA LYS A 212 29.94 11.52 -6.26
C LYS A 212 29.49 11.72 -4.80
N TYR A 213 28.90 10.70 -4.18
CA TYR A 213 28.50 10.72 -2.77
C TYR A 213 29.53 10.06 -1.84
N GLY A 214 30.50 9.35 -2.40
CA GLY A 214 31.55 8.63 -1.68
C GLY A 214 31.98 7.37 -2.41
N ASN A 215 33.08 6.75 -1.92
CA ASN A 215 33.66 5.56 -2.52
C ASN A 215 33.46 4.29 -1.66
N ASN A 216 32.96 4.46 -0.46
CA ASN A 216 32.70 3.37 0.49
C ASN A 216 31.30 3.49 1.11
N ILE A 217 30.90 2.49 1.84
CA ILE A 217 29.56 2.39 2.45
C ILE A 217 29.32 3.53 3.45
N GLU A 218 30.32 3.85 4.26
CA GLU A 218 30.25 4.85 5.32
C GLU A 218 30.04 6.26 4.76
N GLU A 219 30.64 6.55 3.62
CA GLU A 219 30.46 7.86 2.95
C GLU A 219 29.12 7.99 2.24
N ILE A 220 28.65 6.91 1.61
CA ILE A 220 27.42 6.92 0.80
C ILE A 220 26.17 6.91 1.67
N PHE A 221 26.15 6.14 2.75
CA PHE A 221 25.00 6.05 3.65
C PHE A 221 25.21 6.89 4.91
N VAL A 222 24.72 8.11 4.89
CA VAL A 222 24.89 9.11 5.99
C VAL A 222 24.44 8.62 7.38
N CYS A 223 23.60 7.59 7.46
CA CYS A 223 23.17 7.00 8.73
C CYS A 223 23.94 5.73 9.10
N TYR A 224 25.00 5.39 8.35
CA TYR A 224 25.71 4.13 8.60
C TYR A 224 26.45 4.14 9.94
N GLU A 225 27.17 5.20 10.27
CA GLU A 225 27.90 5.32 11.54
C GLU A 225 26.94 5.34 12.75
N GLU A 226 25.80 6.01 12.67
CA GLU A 226 24.76 5.95 13.70
C GLU A 226 24.28 4.51 13.95
N LEU A 227 24.05 3.77 12.87
CA LEU A 227 23.64 2.38 12.97
C LEU A 227 24.76 1.49 13.53
N LYS A 228 26.00 1.74 13.14
CA LYS A 228 27.18 1.03 13.63
C LYS A 228 27.39 1.25 15.13
N GLU A 229 27.22 2.49 15.61
CA GLU A 229 27.24 2.80 17.04
C GLU A 229 26.11 2.06 17.79
N LYS A 230 24.89 2.11 17.25
CA LYS A 230 23.71 1.51 17.86
C LYS A 230 23.75 -0.02 17.92
N PHE A 231 24.26 -0.69 16.88
CA PHE A 231 24.25 -2.15 16.76
C PHE A 231 25.60 -2.81 17.05
N GLY A 232 26.68 -2.04 17.13
CA GLY A 232 28.03 -2.54 17.41
C GLY A 232 28.42 -3.70 16.51
N ALA A 233 28.90 -4.79 17.11
CA ALA A 233 29.31 -5.98 16.36
C ALA A 233 28.19 -6.62 15.50
N ARG A 234 26.93 -6.38 15.84
CA ARG A 234 25.78 -6.89 15.07
C ARG A 234 25.52 -6.12 13.78
N MET A 235 26.19 -4.98 13.56
CA MET A 235 26.03 -4.20 12.31
C MET A 235 26.33 -5.05 11.06
N LYS A 236 27.28 -5.97 11.13
CA LYS A 236 27.61 -6.91 10.05
C LYS A 236 26.49 -7.88 9.65
N GLU A 237 25.48 -8.06 10.52
CA GLU A 237 24.32 -8.91 10.27
C GLU A 237 23.21 -8.13 9.55
N ILE A 238 23.30 -6.80 9.50
CA ILE A 238 22.29 -5.93 8.90
C ILE A 238 22.57 -5.81 7.41
N PRO A 239 21.64 -6.25 6.54
CA PRO A 239 21.83 -6.13 5.10
C PRO A 239 21.78 -4.66 4.66
N MET A 240 22.60 -4.28 3.68
CA MET A 240 22.64 -2.89 3.17
C MET A 240 21.33 -2.40 2.60
N GLY A 241 20.46 -3.28 2.16
CA GLY A 241 19.08 -2.91 1.81
C GLY A 241 18.31 -2.32 2.99
N ALA A 242 18.50 -2.84 4.20
CA ALA A 242 17.90 -2.29 5.43
C ALA A 242 18.51 -0.93 5.80
N VAL A 243 19.83 -0.77 5.63
CA VAL A 243 20.52 0.52 5.80
C VAL A 243 19.96 1.56 4.82
N GLY A 244 19.76 1.18 3.56
CA GLY A 244 19.16 2.06 2.56
C GLY A 244 17.73 2.51 2.94
N ILE A 245 16.88 1.59 3.41
CA ILE A 245 15.54 1.91 3.89
C ILE A 245 15.59 2.83 5.11
N TYR A 246 16.48 2.56 6.06
CA TYR A 246 16.64 3.40 7.26
C TYR A 246 17.08 4.81 6.89
N THR A 247 18.12 4.96 6.07
CA THR A 247 18.62 6.25 5.58
C THR A 247 17.51 7.05 4.87
N TYR A 248 16.77 6.40 4.00
CA TYR A 248 15.62 7.03 3.33
C TYR A 248 14.54 7.45 4.33
N SER A 249 14.24 6.62 5.32
CA SER A 249 13.22 6.92 6.33
C SER A 249 13.62 8.13 7.20
N GLN A 250 14.91 8.26 7.55
CA GLN A 250 15.41 9.43 8.29
C GLN A 250 15.33 10.71 7.44
N LYS A 251 15.73 10.64 6.17
CA LYS A 251 15.59 11.74 5.22
C LYS A 251 14.12 12.16 5.09
N PHE A 252 13.24 11.20 4.87
CA PHE A 252 11.81 11.41 4.75
C PHE A 252 11.22 12.07 6.01
N ARG A 253 11.56 11.56 7.20
CA ARG A 253 11.14 12.15 8.47
C ARG A 253 11.58 13.60 8.59
N THR A 254 12.85 13.88 8.33
CA THR A 254 13.40 15.23 8.42
C THR A 254 12.74 16.18 7.41
N GLY A 255 12.58 15.76 6.16
CA GLY A 255 11.93 16.55 5.13
C GLY A 255 10.47 16.86 5.44
N LEU A 256 9.71 15.86 5.94
CA LEU A 256 8.33 16.10 6.36
C LEU A 256 8.25 17.07 7.53
N GLN A 257 9.14 16.94 8.53
CA GLN A 257 9.22 17.88 9.65
C GLN A 257 9.56 19.31 9.19
N GLN A 258 10.45 19.46 8.20
CA GLN A 258 10.78 20.77 7.63
C GLN A 258 9.59 21.43 6.93
N ILE A 259 8.83 20.68 6.14
CA ILE A 259 7.61 21.17 5.47
C ILE A 259 6.59 21.57 6.53
N MET A 260 6.35 20.73 7.52
CA MET A 260 5.44 21.00 8.62
C MET A 260 5.85 22.27 9.41
N ALA A 261 7.13 22.41 9.74
CA ALA A 261 7.62 23.58 10.44
C ALA A 261 7.46 24.86 9.59
N GLY A 262 7.66 24.75 8.27
CA GLY A 262 7.43 25.85 7.31
C GLY A 262 5.98 26.33 7.32
N SER A 263 5.01 25.42 7.44
CA SER A 263 3.57 25.71 7.59
C SER A 263 3.13 25.94 9.04
N ARG A 264 4.08 26.08 10.00
CA ARG A 264 3.80 26.27 11.44
C ARG A 264 3.06 25.12 12.11
N ASN A 265 3.12 23.93 11.52
CA ASN A 265 2.56 22.71 12.09
C ASN A 265 3.64 21.90 12.82
N PHE A 266 3.52 21.77 14.13
CA PHE A 266 4.46 20.98 14.96
C PHE A 266 3.90 19.64 15.42
N ARG A 267 2.69 19.31 14.95
CA ARG A 267 1.99 18.03 15.17
C ARG A 267 1.21 17.65 13.91
N LEU A 268 1.08 16.37 13.64
CA LEU A 268 0.23 15.90 12.53
C LEU A 268 -1.24 16.31 12.71
N SER A 269 -1.72 16.38 13.95
CA SER A 269 -3.10 16.73 14.28
C SER A 269 -3.46 18.20 14.04
N THR A 270 -2.48 19.07 13.82
CA THR A 270 -2.72 20.50 13.51
C THR A 270 -2.74 20.77 12.01
N MET A 271 -2.30 19.82 11.19
CA MET A 271 -2.34 19.96 9.74
C MET A 271 -3.78 19.95 9.23
N GLY A 272 -4.05 20.81 8.27
CA GLY A 272 -5.38 20.92 7.67
C GLY A 272 -5.36 21.44 6.24
N ARG A 273 -6.52 21.54 5.63
CA ARG A 273 -6.67 22.03 4.26
C ARG A 273 -6.17 23.47 4.08
N ASP A 274 -6.21 24.28 5.14
CA ASP A 274 -5.70 25.65 5.14
C ASP A 274 -4.17 25.74 4.96
N ASP A 275 -3.46 24.64 5.11
CA ASP A 275 -2.03 24.54 4.80
C ASP A 275 -1.75 24.37 3.29
N LEU A 276 -2.79 24.22 2.48
CA LEU A 276 -2.69 23.99 1.05
C LEU A 276 -3.27 25.18 0.27
N MET A 277 -2.68 25.42 -0.90
CA MET A 277 -3.20 26.40 -1.84
C MET A 277 -3.40 25.70 -3.20
N ALA A 278 -4.62 25.74 -3.70
CA ALA A 278 -4.92 25.26 -5.04
C ALA A 278 -4.36 26.22 -6.08
N LEU A 279 -3.59 25.71 -7.03
CA LEU A 279 -2.96 26.49 -8.10
C LEU A 279 -3.71 26.37 -9.43
N THR A 280 -4.70 25.50 -9.53
CA THR A 280 -5.54 25.31 -10.71
C THR A 280 -7.01 25.20 -10.31
N PRO A 281 -7.97 25.51 -11.22
CA PRO A 281 -9.39 25.30 -10.95
C PRO A 281 -9.72 23.87 -10.52
N GLU A 282 -9.15 22.86 -11.21
CA GLU A 282 -9.39 21.45 -10.87
C GLU A 282 -8.87 21.13 -9.45
N ALA A 283 -7.73 21.68 -9.07
CA ALA A 283 -7.23 21.49 -7.71
C ALA A 283 -8.16 22.13 -6.68
N ALA A 284 -8.74 23.30 -6.99
CA ALA A 284 -9.66 23.99 -6.11
C ALA A 284 -11.00 23.25 -5.93
N GLU A 285 -11.45 22.53 -6.95
CA GLU A 285 -12.69 21.73 -6.87
C GLU A 285 -12.56 20.52 -5.94
N VAL A 286 -11.34 19.99 -5.77
CA VAL A 286 -11.11 18.73 -5.04
C VAL A 286 -10.34 18.89 -3.73
N SER A 287 -9.83 20.10 -3.42
CA SER A 287 -9.05 20.36 -2.20
C SER A 287 -9.84 21.01 -1.03
#